data_2eeb26ebe7c30715cdf0d47f4457d6b6
#
_entry.id   2eeb26ebe7c30715cdf0d47f4457d6b6
#
_cell.length_a   1.000
_cell.length_b   1.000
_cell.length_c   1.000
_cell.angle_alpha   90.00
_cell.angle_beta   90.00
_cell.angle_gamma   90.00
#
_symmetry.space_group_name_H-M   'P 1'
#
loop_
_entity.id
_entity.type
_entity.pdbx_description
1 polymer ?
#
loop_
_entity_poly.entity_id
_entity_poly.type
_entity_poly.pdbx_seq_one_letter_code
_entity_poly.pdbx_strand_id
1 'polypeptide(L)'
;MGNIIEEDFREFIEALNKHNVEYILVGGFSVILYGYSRTTGDLDLWMNKSKENYERLFKAFNEFGMQIFDMTEENFLNHPVWDVFSFGRSPVAIDIMTAVKGLDFKDVHRKSKLF
;
A
#
# COMPACT_ATOMS: atom_id res chain seq x y z
N MET A 1 4.03 -9.12 -21.45
CA MET A 1 4.04 -7.68 -21.40
C MET A 1 3.30 -7.13 -20.20
N GLY A 2 2.14 -7.66 -19.86
CA GLY A 2 1.48 -7.28 -18.62
C GLY A 2 2.25 -7.66 -17.38
N ASN A 3 3.26 -8.49 -17.53
CA ASN A 3 4.01 -9.02 -16.39
C ASN A 3 4.88 -7.99 -15.70
N ILE A 4 5.29 -6.93 -16.39
CA ILE A 4 6.14 -5.92 -15.79
C ILE A 4 5.42 -5.23 -14.64
N ILE A 5 4.13 -4.90 -14.84
CA ILE A 5 3.33 -4.25 -13.82
C ILE A 5 3.13 -5.18 -12.63
N GLU A 6 2.83 -6.44 -12.90
CA GLU A 6 2.65 -7.43 -11.84
C GLU A 6 3.93 -7.65 -11.05
N GLU A 7 5.07 -7.66 -11.74
CA GLU A 7 6.35 -7.84 -11.07
C GLU A 7 6.68 -6.67 -10.16
N ASP A 8 6.41 -5.44 -10.62
CA ASP A 8 6.66 -4.27 -9.81
C ASP A 8 5.81 -4.29 -8.54
N PHE A 9 4.53 -4.66 -8.68
CA PHE A 9 3.66 -4.76 -7.51
C PHE A 9 4.12 -5.88 -6.59
N ARG A 10 4.53 -7.01 -7.16
CA ARG A 10 5.04 -8.13 -6.36
C ARG A 10 6.28 -7.72 -5.59
N GLU A 11 7.22 -7.05 -6.25
CA GLU A 11 8.45 -6.61 -5.61
C GLU A 11 8.17 -5.61 -4.49
N PHE A 12 7.19 -4.72 -4.72
CA PHE A 12 6.80 -3.77 -3.70
C PHE A 12 6.19 -4.49 -2.50
N ILE A 13 5.30 -5.44 -2.73
CA ILE A 13 4.69 -6.23 -1.66
C ILE A 13 5.75 -7.03 -0.92
N GLU A 14 6.71 -7.59 -1.64
CA GLU A 14 7.81 -8.31 -1.00
C GLU A 14 8.63 -7.41 -0.09
N ALA A 15 8.88 -6.17 -0.52
CA ALA A 15 9.59 -5.20 0.31
C ALA A 15 8.79 -4.86 1.57
N LEU A 16 7.48 -4.68 1.43
CA LEU A 16 6.62 -4.46 2.59
C LEU A 16 6.71 -5.61 3.58
N ASN A 17 6.63 -6.83 3.08
CA ASN A 17 6.68 -8.02 3.94
C ASN A 17 8.05 -8.19 4.58
N LYS A 18 9.10 -7.90 3.85
CA LYS A 18 10.45 -8.00 4.37
C LYS A 18 10.68 -7.07 5.56
N HIS A 19 10.09 -5.89 5.51
CA HIS A 19 10.24 -4.90 6.57
C HIS A 19 9.12 -4.96 7.59
N ASN A 20 8.28 -5.98 7.53
CA ASN A 20 7.18 -6.20 8.48
C ASN A 20 6.18 -5.03 8.52
N VAL A 21 5.93 -4.44 7.39
CA VAL A 21 4.93 -3.38 7.28
C VAL A 21 3.54 -3.97 7.49
N GLU A 22 2.74 -3.32 8.31
CA GLU A 22 1.37 -3.72 8.54
C GLU A 22 0.47 -3.03 7.52
N TYR A 23 -0.14 -3.83 6.65
CA TYR A 23 -0.98 -3.29 5.58
C TYR A 23 -2.10 -4.27 5.24
N ILE A 24 -3.13 -3.73 4.59
CA ILE A 24 -4.23 -4.52 4.06
C ILE A 24 -4.37 -4.19 2.59
N LEU A 25 -4.41 -5.22 1.77
CA LEU A 25 -4.64 -5.05 0.34
C LEU A 25 -6.12 -4.81 0.11
N VAL A 26 -6.45 -3.69 -0.52
CA VAL A 26 -7.85 -3.35 -0.77
C VAL A 26 -8.06 -3.04 -2.24
N GLY A 27 -9.30 -3.06 -2.66
CA GLY A 27 -9.70 -2.57 -3.96
C GLY A 27 -9.39 -3.45 -5.13
N GLY A 28 -9.09 -2.80 -6.25
CA GLY A 28 -9.04 -3.44 -7.56
C GLY A 28 -7.96 -4.48 -7.75
N PHE A 29 -6.87 -4.40 -6.99
CA PHE A 29 -5.78 -5.36 -7.17
C PHE A 29 -6.20 -6.77 -6.79
N SER A 30 -7.08 -6.91 -5.81
CA SER A 30 -7.56 -8.24 -5.43
C SER A 30 -8.33 -8.91 -6.57
N VAL A 31 -8.92 -8.12 -7.44
CA VAL A 31 -9.59 -8.65 -8.64
C VAL A 31 -8.58 -9.32 -9.57
N ILE A 32 -7.41 -8.71 -9.71
CA ILE A 32 -6.33 -9.28 -10.52
C ILE A 32 -5.86 -10.59 -9.90
N LEU A 33 -5.74 -10.66 -8.60
CA LEU A 33 -5.30 -11.86 -7.91
C LEU A 33 -6.27 -13.04 -8.10
N TYR A 34 -7.53 -12.74 -8.38
CA TYR A 34 -8.53 -13.78 -8.61
C TYR A 34 -8.71 -14.11 -10.08
N GLY A 35 -7.76 -13.75 -10.91
CA GLY A 35 -7.74 -14.22 -12.29
C GLY A 35 -8.27 -13.27 -13.33
N TYR A 36 -8.61 -12.07 -12.97
CA TYR A 36 -9.00 -11.07 -13.94
C TYR A 36 -7.75 -10.44 -14.55
N SER A 37 -7.66 -10.44 -15.85
CA SER A 37 -6.48 -9.93 -16.55
C SER A 37 -6.60 -8.46 -16.88
N ARG A 38 -7.27 -7.69 -16.06
CA ARG A 38 -7.43 -6.28 -16.33
C ARG A 38 -6.26 -5.49 -15.75
N THR A 39 -5.71 -4.64 -16.58
CA THR A 39 -4.63 -3.77 -16.17
C THR A 39 -5.22 -2.47 -15.66
N THR A 40 -5.92 -2.51 -14.57
CA THR A 40 -6.41 -1.28 -13.95
C THR A 40 -5.34 -0.60 -13.15
N GLY A 41 -4.22 -1.18 -13.02
CA GLY A 41 -3.02 -0.49 -12.62
C GLY A 41 -2.90 0.03 -11.20
N ASP A 42 -3.97 0.08 -10.44
CA ASP A 42 -3.89 0.67 -9.11
C ASP A 42 -3.80 -0.40 -8.04
N LEU A 43 -2.74 -0.31 -7.25
CA LEU A 43 -2.56 -1.14 -6.07
C LEU A 43 -2.94 -0.30 -4.86
N ASP A 44 -4.06 -0.64 -4.23
CA ASP A 44 -4.54 0.11 -3.07
C ASP A 44 -4.16 -0.62 -1.80
N LEU A 45 -3.43 0.07 -0.94
CA LEU A 45 -2.94 -0.49 0.31
C LEU A 45 -3.35 0.39 1.48
N TRP A 46 -3.96 -0.23 2.47
CA TRP A 46 -4.35 0.47 3.69
C TRP A 46 -3.31 0.15 4.75
N MET A 47 -2.61 1.18 5.23
CA MET A 47 -1.52 1.03 6.20
C MET A 47 -2.00 1.28 7.61
N ASN A 48 -1.46 0.52 8.55
CA ASN A 48 -1.68 0.86 9.95
C ASN A 48 -0.99 2.20 10.24
N LYS A 49 -1.74 3.12 10.82
CA LYS A 49 -1.27 4.49 11.05
C LYS A 49 -0.55 4.57 12.39
N SER A 50 0.72 4.20 12.39
CA SER A 50 1.56 4.28 13.57
C SER A 50 2.97 4.69 13.17
N LYS A 51 3.72 5.24 14.13
CA LYS A 51 5.08 5.67 13.85
C LYS A 51 5.97 4.50 13.47
N GLU A 52 5.87 3.40 14.20
CA GLU A 52 6.68 2.23 13.89
C GLU A 52 6.38 1.71 12.50
N ASN A 53 5.11 1.66 12.13
CA ASN A 53 4.75 1.18 10.81
C ASN A 53 5.22 2.15 9.73
N TYR A 54 5.18 3.44 9.99
CA TYR A 54 5.69 4.42 9.04
C TYR A 54 7.18 4.20 8.80
N GLU A 55 7.96 3.96 9.85
CA GLU A 55 9.39 3.73 9.72
C GLU A 55 9.69 2.48 8.88
N ARG A 56 8.91 1.43 9.08
CA ARG A 56 9.04 0.20 8.30
C ARG A 56 8.67 0.44 6.84
N LEU A 57 7.60 1.19 6.62
CA LEU A 57 7.16 1.55 5.28
C LEU A 57 8.23 2.39 4.56
N PHE A 58 8.84 3.32 5.28
CA PHE A 58 9.90 4.15 4.72
C PHE A 58 11.08 3.30 4.25
N LYS A 59 11.46 2.31 5.05
CA LYS A 59 12.54 1.40 4.67
C LYS A 59 12.17 0.57 3.45
N ALA A 60 10.92 0.13 3.38
CA ALA A 60 10.45 -0.63 2.23
C ALA A 60 10.49 0.22 0.96
N PHE A 61 10.08 1.49 1.05
CA PHE A 61 10.16 2.41 -0.08
C PHE A 61 11.59 2.59 -0.55
N ASN A 62 12.53 2.76 0.39
CA ASN A 62 13.94 2.92 0.04
C ASN A 62 14.49 1.69 -0.65
N GLU A 63 14.16 0.52 -0.16
CA GLU A 63 14.63 -0.72 -0.77
C GLU A 63 14.05 -0.92 -2.16
N PHE A 64 12.80 -0.59 -2.33
CA PHE A 64 12.14 -0.69 -3.64
C PHE A 64 12.65 0.37 -4.61
N GLY A 65 13.22 1.47 -4.10
CA GLY A 65 13.75 2.54 -4.93
C GLY A 65 12.74 3.65 -5.21
N MET A 66 11.71 3.76 -4.38
CA MET A 66 10.67 4.76 -4.58
C MET A 66 10.77 5.82 -3.50
N GLN A 67 10.64 7.10 -3.93
CA GLN A 67 10.68 8.22 -2.99
C GLN A 67 9.33 8.42 -2.34
N ILE A 68 9.34 8.90 -1.10
CA ILE A 68 8.10 9.10 -0.35
C ILE A 68 7.35 10.37 -0.74
N PHE A 69 8.02 11.31 -1.41
CA PHE A 69 7.44 12.60 -1.81
C PHE A 69 6.71 13.25 -0.62
N ASP A 70 5.42 13.50 -0.75
CA ASP A 70 4.66 14.19 0.29
C ASP A 70 4.25 13.31 1.45
N MET A 71 4.53 12.00 1.39
CA MET A 71 4.20 11.09 2.49
C MET A 71 5.27 11.15 3.56
N THR A 72 5.41 12.33 4.17
CA THR A 72 6.30 12.50 5.32
C THR A 72 5.66 11.87 6.56
N GLU A 73 6.46 11.68 7.60
CA GLU A 73 5.93 11.13 8.84
C GLU A 73 4.79 11.99 9.37
N GLU A 74 4.94 13.31 9.32
CA GLU A 74 3.91 14.21 9.79
C GLU A 74 2.62 14.08 8.99
N ASN A 75 2.73 14.05 7.67
CA ASN A 75 1.55 13.92 6.83
C ASN A 75 0.90 12.55 6.97
N PHE A 76 1.70 11.52 7.12
CA PHE A 76 1.18 10.17 7.30
C PHE A 76 0.42 10.02 8.61
N LEU A 77 0.96 10.59 9.68
CA LEU A 77 0.41 10.38 11.02
C LEU A 77 -0.62 11.43 11.43
N ASN A 78 -0.44 12.67 11.03
CA ASN A 78 -1.16 13.78 11.68
C ASN A 78 -1.91 14.70 10.74
N HIS A 79 -1.85 14.48 9.44
CA HIS A 79 -2.54 15.39 8.53
C HIS A 79 -4.05 15.29 8.72
N PRO A 80 -4.74 16.41 8.91
CA PRO A 80 -6.17 16.38 9.28
C PRO A 80 -7.10 15.95 8.13
N VAL A 81 -6.66 16.09 6.87
CA VAL A 81 -7.52 15.81 5.72
C VAL A 81 -6.91 14.78 4.78
N TRP A 82 -5.60 14.77 4.69
CA TRP A 82 -4.89 13.95 3.69
C TRP A 82 -4.72 12.54 4.22
N ASP A 83 -5.47 11.60 3.66
CA ASP A 83 -5.43 10.20 4.08
C ASP A 83 -5.12 9.24 2.94
N VAL A 84 -4.73 9.74 1.79
CA VAL A 84 -4.31 8.92 0.64
C VAL A 84 -3.10 9.55 -0.01
N PHE A 85 -2.10 8.71 -0.28
CA PHE A 85 -0.87 9.14 -0.96
C PHE A 85 -0.69 8.27 -2.18
N SER A 86 -0.59 8.89 -3.35
CA SER A 86 -0.49 8.17 -4.62
C SER A 86 0.91 8.24 -5.19
N PHE A 87 1.40 7.11 -5.68
CA PHE A 87 2.74 6.98 -6.21
C PHE A 87 2.69 6.31 -7.58
N GLY A 88 3.64 6.69 -8.44
CA GLY A 88 3.72 6.12 -9.77
C GLY A 88 2.89 6.87 -10.79
N ARG A 89 2.76 6.29 -11.95
CA ARG A 89 2.00 6.88 -13.05
C ARG A 89 1.04 5.85 -13.61
N SER A 90 -0.10 6.33 -14.10
CA SER A 90 -0.97 5.48 -14.85
C SER A 90 -0.21 4.86 -16.03
N PRO A 91 -0.38 3.55 -16.30
CA PRO A 91 -1.34 2.63 -15.69
C PRO A 91 -0.86 1.97 -14.40
N VAL A 92 0.29 2.34 -13.87
CA VAL A 92 0.87 1.70 -12.67
C VAL A 92 0.88 2.73 -11.54
N ALA A 93 -0.05 2.62 -10.63
CA ALA A 93 -0.12 3.50 -9.48
C ALA A 93 -0.27 2.71 -8.20
N ILE A 94 0.33 3.22 -7.13
CA ILE A 94 0.21 2.64 -5.80
C ILE A 94 -0.42 3.71 -4.92
N ASP A 95 -1.55 3.38 -4.32
CA ASP A 95 -2.24 4.29 -3.41
C ASP A 95 -2.07 3.77 -1.98
N ILE A 96 -1.46 4.60 -1.15
CA ILE A 96 -1.26 4.30 0.28
C ILE A 96 -2.32 5.05 1.06
N MET A 97 -3.17 4.31 1.74
CA MET A 97 -4.26 4.87 2.52
C MET A 97 -3.96 4.74 4.00
N THR A 98 -4.26 5.79 4.76
CA THR A 98 -4.07 5.76 6.22
C THR A 98 -5.38 5.65 6.97
N ALA A 99 -6.51 5.79 6.29
CA ALA A 99 -7.81 5.65 6.91
C ALA A 99 -8.82 5.17 5.88
N VAL A 100 -9.75 4.34 6.32
CA VAL A 100 -10.89 3.92 5.53
C VAL A 100 -12.13 4.21 6.36
N LYS A 101 -13.01 5.02 5.81
CA LYS A 101 -14.17 5.51 6.55
C LYS A 101 -15.01 4.38 7.10
N GLY A 102 -15.29 4.44 8.38
CA GLY A 102 -16.15 3.46 9.04
C GLY A 102 -15.47 2.16 9.43
N LEU A 103 -14.16 2.03 9.18
CA LEU A 103 -13.44 0.80 9.51
C LEU A 103 -12.25 1.08 10.42
N ASP A 104 -11.94 0.10 11.26
CA ASP A 104 -10.76 0.12 12.13
C ASP A 104 -9.71 -0.82 11.56
N PHE A 105 -8.49 -0.31 11.36
CA PHE A 105 -7.42 -1.09 10.75
C PHE A 105 -7.14 -2.39 11.51
N LYS A 106 -7.03 -2.33 12.83
CA LYS A 106 -6.66 -3.49 13.61
C LYS A 106 -7.70 -4.61 13.50
N ASP A 107 -8.97 -4.24 13.47
CA ASP A 107 -10.03 -5.22 13.32
C ASP A 107 -9.97 -5.91 11.97
N VAL A 108 -9.84 -5.13 10.91
CA VAL A 108 -9.83 -5.68 9.55
C VAL A 108 -8.55 -6.48 9.31
N HIS A 109 -7.42 -5.97 9.77
CA HIS A 109 -6.13 -6.63 9.59
C HIS A 109 -6.09 -7.99 10.29
N ARG A 110 -6.65 -8.06 11.49
CA ARG A 110 -6.73 -9.31 12.23
C ARG A 110 -7.55 -10.35 11.46
N LYS A 111 -8.66 -9.91 10.85
CA LYS A 111 -9.50 -10.81 10.07
C LYS A 111 -8.82 -11.25 8.78
N SER A 112 -8.06 -10.35 8.15
CA SER A 112 -7.40 -10.67 6.88
C SER A 112 -6.26 -11.66 7.04
N LYS A 113 -5.72 -11.80 8.24
CA LYS A 113 -4.65 -12.77 8.49
C LYS A 113 -5.12 -14.21 8.47
N LEU A 114 -6.41 -14.40 8.40
CA LEU A 114 -6.98 -15.76 8.33
C LEU A 114 -6.93 -16.34 6.92
N PHE A 115 -6.48 -15.57 5.95
CA PHE A 115 -6.41 -16.04 4.57
C PHE A 115 -4.98 -16.38 4.16
#